data_a75f09a5598f7949cfd46f5ab2fe1d23
#
_entry.id   a75f09a5598f7949cfd46f5ab2fe1d23
#
_cell.length_a   1.000
_cell.length_b   1.000
_cell.length_c   1.000
_cell.angle_alpha   90.00
_cell.angle_beta   90.00
_cell.angle_gamma   90.00
#
_symmetry.space_group_name_H-M   'P 1'
#
loop_
_entity.id
_entity.type
_entity.pdbx_description
1 polymer ?
#
loop_
_entity_poly.entity_id
_entity_poly.type
_entity_poly.pdbx_seq_one_letter_code
_entity_poly.pdbx_strand_id
1 'polypeptide(L)'
;MKRTKKGDLNLPRCLTVDKADGLYKDLREATEDGGDLILNGDKVEVVDVAGLQLLAATRAFARAGHKPFAIRQASDALRQAARLTGLQDLLDQPGSEDRP
;
A
#
# COMPACT_ATOMS: atom_id res chain seq x y z
N MET A 1 3.31 11.59 4.72
CA MET A 1 2.66 11.35 3.44
C MET A 1 1.51 12.29 3.27
N LYS A 2 1.16 12.59 2.05
CA LYS A 2 0.12 13.52 1.81
C LYS A 2 -0.90 12.95 0.87
N ARG A 3 -2.16 13.21 1.11
CA ARG A 3 -3.22 12.70 0.26
C ARG A 3 -3.36 13.63 -0.93
N THR A 4 -3.40 13.09 -2.12
CA THR A 4 -3.54 13.90 -3.30
C THR A 4 -4.97 14.11 -3.66
N LYS A 5 -5.86 13.15 -3.33
CA LYS A 5 -7.23 13.27 -3.55
C LYS A 5 -7.89 12.53 -2.50
N LYS A 6 -9.20 12.59 -2.44
CA LYS A 6 -9.93 11.88 -1.51
C LYS A 6 -9.53 10.46 -1.55
N GLY A 7 -9.00 9.91 -0.54
CA GLY A 7 -8.64 8.50 -0.47
C GLY A 7 -7.32 8.10 -1.08
N ASP A 8 -6.68 8.98 -1.85
CA ASP A 8 -5.42 8.62 -2.49
C ASP A 8 -4.24 9.06 -1.66
N LEU A 9 -3.24 8.20 -1.54
CA LEU A 9 -2.04 8.54 -0.82
C LEU A 9 -0.84 8.12 -1.64
N ASN A 10 0.22 8.89 -1.58
CA ASN A 10 1.47 8.50 -2.23
C ASN A 10 2.34 7.81 -1.21
N LEU A 11 2.79 6.61 -1.52
CA LEU A 11 3.71 5.91 -0.65
C LEU A 11 5.06 6.61 -0.68
N PRO A 12 5.81 6.57 0.40
CA PRO A 12 7.10 7.25 0.44
C PRO A 12 8.15 6.49 -0.35
N ARG A 13 9.29 7.10 -0.57
CA ARG A 13 10.36 6.45 -1.30
C ARG A 13 10.90 5.25 -0.54
N CYS A 14 10.89 5.29 0.78
CA CYS A 14 11.42 4.21 1.60
C CYS A 14 10.30 3.57 2.40
N LEU A 15 10.04 2.30 2.11
CA LEU A 15 9.09 1.52 2.87
C LEU A 15 9.93 0.60 3.74
N THR A 16 10.46 1.14 4.82
CA THR A 16 11.42 0.43 5.64
C THR A 16 11.05 0.51 7.11
N VAL A 17 11.68 -0.33 7.91
CA VAL A 17 11.31 -0.44 9.31
C VAL A 17 11.48 0.87 10.05
N ASP A 18 12.47 1.67 9.69
CA ASP A 18 12.69 2.94 10.39
C ASP A 18 11.64 3.98 10.04
N LYS A 19 10.87 3.77 8.97
CA LYS A 19 9.80 4.70 8.62
C LYS A 19 8.44 4.11 8.95
N ALA A 20 8.41 2.91 9.50
CA ALA A 20 7.14 2.20 9.65
C ALA A 20 6.16 2.88 10.60
N ASP A 21 6.66 3.48 11.68
CA ASP A 21 5.74 4.11 12.62
C ASP A 21 4.97 5.25 12.00
N GLY A 22 5.66 6.12 11.27
CA GLY A 22 4.98 7.23 10.61
C GLY A 22 4.04 6.77 9.54
N LEU A 23 4.46 5.77 8.77
CA LEU A 23 3.62 5.24 7.72
C LEU A 23 2.38 4.58 8.31
N TYR A 24 2.55 3.81 9.37
CA TYR A 24 1.43 3.14 10.01
C TYR A 24 0.40 4.18 10.47
N LYS A 25 0.85 5.26 11.06
CA LYS A 25 -0.06 6.29 11.54
C LYS A 25 -0.81 6.92 10.37
N ASP A 26 -0.10 7.24 9.29
CA ASP A 26 -0.73 7.85 8.13
C ASP A 26 -1.75 6.92 7.50
N LEU A 27 -1.42 5.63 7.41
CA LEU A 27 -2.34 4.68 6.81
C LEU A 27 -3.57 4.47 7.69
N ARG A 28 -3.38 4.47 9.01
CA ARG A 28 -4.50 4.32 9.88
C ARG A 28 -5.44 5.50 9.78
N GLU A 29 -4.90 6.70 9.73
CA GLU A 29 -5.74 7.88 9.62
C GLU A 29 -6.51 7.88 8.31
N ALA A 30 -5.88 7.47 7.24
CA ALA A 30 -6.55 7.41 5.96
C ALA A 30 -7.68 6.39 5.98
N THR A 31 -7.45 5.26 6.64
CA THR A 31 -8.49 4.25 6.71
C THR A 31 -9.66 4.73 7.55
N GLU A 32 -9.38 5.46 8.60
CA GLU A 32 -10.44 5.91 9.48
C GLU A 32 -11.27 7.03 8.87
N ASP A 33 -10.77 7.67 7.83
CA ASP A 33 -11.53 8.71 7.16
C ASP A 33 -12.71 8.14 6.41
N GLY A 34 -12.77 6.87 6.21
CA GLY A 34 -13.95 6.26 5.62
C GLY A 34 -13.98 6.19 4.13
N GLY A 35 -12.97 6.65 3.46
CA GLY A 35 -12.96 6.58 2.00
C GLY A 35 -12.21 5.38 1.49
N ASP A 36 -12.07 5.28 0.17
CA ASP A 36 -11.29 4.24 -0.45
C ASP A 36 -9.84 4.45 -0.09
N LEU A 37 -9.10 3.38 0.08
CA LEU A 37 -7.70 3.49 0.40
C LEU A 37 -6.89 3.10 -0.84
N ILE A 38 -6.55 4.09 -1.63
CA ILE A 38 -5.81 3.88 -2.87
C ILE A 38 -4.40 4.42 -2.66
N LEU A 39 -3.44 3.54 -2.77
CA LEU A 39 -2.04 3.90 -2.53
C LEU A 39 -1.30 3.94 -3.85
N ASN A 40 -0.51 4.97 -4.05
CA ASN A 40 0.27 5.12 -5.28
C ASN A 40 1.70 4.76 -4.95
N GLY A 41 2.23 3.74 -5.57
CA GLY A 41 3.54 3.21 -5.26
C GLY A 41 4.64 3.55 -6.24
N ASP A 42 4.46 4.53 -7.10
CA ASP A 42 5.44 4.78 -8.15
C ASP A 42 6.72 5.42 -7.63
N LYS A 43 6.71 6.01 -6.46
CA LYS A 43 7.91 6.64 -5.93
C LYS A 43 8.70 5.76 -5.00
N VAL A 44 8.26 4.54 -4.75
CA VAL A 44 8.93 3.64 -3.81
C VAL A 44 10.24 3.17 -4.41
N GLU A 45 11.34 3.37 -3.73
CA GLU A 45 12.65 2.97 -4.20
C GLU A 45 13.30 1.95 -3.30
N VAL A 46 13.03 1.96 -2.02
CA VAL A 46 13.64 1.05 -1.07
C VAL A 46 12.54 0.38 -0.27
N VAL A 47 12.56 -0.94 -0.20
CA VAL A 47 11.52 -1.70 0.46
C VAL A 47 12.15 -2.79 1.29
N ASP A 48 11.74 -2.97 2.52
CA ASP A 48 12.15 -4.14 3.28
C ASP A 48 10.90 -4.92 3.69
N VAL A 49 11.09 -6.04 4.34
CA VAL A 49 9.99 -6.91 4.69
C VAL A 49 9.02 -6.21 5.64
N ALA A 50 9.53 -5.40 6.55
CA ALA A 50 8.65 -4.71 7.50
C ALA A 50 7.71 -3.75 6.76
N GLY A 51 8.21 -3.07 5.73
CA GLY A 51 7.36 -2.18 4.95
C GLY A 51 6.27 -2.94 4.22
N LEU A 52 6.62 -4.10 3.65
CA LEU A 52 5.63 -4.89 2.95
C LEU A 52 4.60 -5.46 3.92
N GLN A 53 5.03 -5.88 5.09
CA GLN A 53 4.11 -6.43 6.07
C GLN A 53 3.14 -5.36 6.55
N LEU A 54 3.61 -4.12 6.63
CA LEU A 54 2.74 -3.04 7.01
C LEU A 54 1.65 -2.83 5.96
N LEU A 55 2.00 -2.92 4.68
CA LEU A 55 1.00 -2.79 3.63
C LEU A 55 0.01 -3.95 3.69
N ALA A 56 0.49 -5.15 3.96
CA ALA A 56 -0.39 -6.31 4.07
C ALA A 56 -1.35 -6.16 5.24
N ALA A 57 -0.86 -5.66 6.36
CA ALA A 57 -1.71 -5.45 7.53
C ALA A 57 -2.75 -4.36 7.24
N THR A 58 -2.37 -3.33 6.51
CA THR A 58 -3.29 -2.26 6.17
C THR A 58 -4.40 -2.78 5.26
N ARG A 59 -4.03 -3.65 4.31
CA ARG A 59 -5.04 -4.23 3.44
C ARG A 59 -6.03 -5.08 4.24
N ALA A 60 -5.53 -5.86 5.18
CA ALA A 60 -6.40 -6.69 5.99
C ALA A 60 -7.33 -5.84 6.83
N PHE A 61 -6.83 -4.73 7.37
CA PHE A 61 -7.64 -3.84 8.17
C PHE A 61 -8.72 -3.19 7.30
N ALA A 62 -8.38 -2.78 6.11
CA ALA A 62 -9.36 -2.17 5.21
C ALA A 62 -10.44 -3.18 4.81
N ARG A 63 -10.03 -4.42 4.54
CA ARG A 63 -11.00 -5.42 4.17
C ARG A 63 -11.94 -5.75 5.31
N ALA A 64 -11.44 -5.76 6.54
CA ALA A 64 -12.29 -6.02 7.68
C ALA A 64 -13.35 -4.94 7.83
N GLY A 65 -13.03 -3.71 7.39
CA GLY A 65 -14.01 -2.63 7.43
C GLY A 65 -14.78 -2.46 6.14
N HIS A 66 -14.64 -3.42 5.23
CA HIS A 66 -15.31 -3.39 3.92
C HIS A 66 -14.95 -2.14 3.12
N LYS A 67 -13.69 -1.71 3.22
CA LYS A 67 -13.25 -0.55 2.47
C LYS A 67 -12.38 -0.98 1.31
N PRO A 68 -12.52 -0.39 0.15
CA PRO A 68 -11.67 -0.72 -0.99
C PRO A 68 -10.21 -0.38 -0.70
N PHE A 69 -9.32 -1.24 -1.14
CA PHE A 69 -7.89 -1.05 -0.96
C PHE A 69 -7.22 -1.42 -2.27
N ALA A 70 -6.32 -0.59 -2.76
CA ALA A 70 -5.57 -0.90 -3.96
C ALA A 70 -4.23 -0.20 -3.91
N ILE A 71 -3.23 -0.81 -4.51
CA ILE A 71 -1.93 -0.19 -4.69
C ILE A 71 -1.72 -0.04 -6.18
N ARG A 72 -1.62 1.18 -6.65
CA ARG A 72 -1.50 1.46 -8.07
C ARG A 72 -0.12 1.91 -8.42
N GLN A 73 0.25 1.68 -9.65
CA GLN A 73 1.51 2.17 -10.21
C GLN A 73 2.71 1.74 -9.37
N ALA A 74 2.73 0.50 -8.94
CA ALA A 74 3.84 0.00 -8.13
C ALA A 74 5.14 0.14 -8.90
N SER A 75 6.16 0.67 -8.23
CA SER A 75 7.46 0.80 -8.84
C SER A 75 8.07 -0.58 -9.05
N ASP A 76 9.15 -0.65 -9.82
CA ASP A 76 9.84 -1.92 -10.02
C ASP A 76 10.37 -2.43 -8.69
N ALA A 77 10.89 -1.54 -7.84
CA ALA A 77 11.41 -1.96 -6.54
C ALA A 77 10.31 -2.60 -5.70
N LEU A 78 9.13 -2.00 -5.71
CA LEU A 78 8.03 -2.52 -4.92
C LEU A 78 7.55 -3.85 -5.48
N ARG A 79 7.46 -3.96 -6.80
CA ARG A 79 7.01 -5.20 -7.39
C ARG A 79 8.00 -6.32 -7.15
N GLN A 80 9.29 -6.03 -7.27
CA GLN A 80 10.27 -7.05 -7.08
C GLN A 80 10.30 -7.51 -5.63
N ALA A 81 10.21 -6.59 -4.68
CA ALA A 81 10.18 -6.95 -3.28
C ALA A 81 8.96 -7.80 -2.95
N ALA A 82 7.82 -7.47 -3.51
CA ALA A 82 6.60 -8.23 -3.26
C ALA A 82 6.73 -9.64 -3.83
N ARG A 83 7.37 -9.76 -5.01
CA ARG A 83 7.53 -11.07 -5.61
C ARG A 83 8.46 -11.94 -4.78
N LEU A 84 9.56 -11.36 -4.30
CA LEU A 84 10.54 -12.13 -3.55
C LEU A 84 9.99 -12.59 -2.21
N THR A 85 9.02 -11.92 -1.65
CA THR A 85 8.46 -12.30 -0.37
C THR A 85 7.14 -13.05 -0.49
N GLY A 86 6.68 -13.29 -1.70
CA GLY A 86 5.41 -13.98 -1.89
C GLY A 86 4.19 -13.13 -1.64
N LEU A 87 4.35 -11.81 -1.63
CA LEU A 87 3.24 -10.92 -1.35
C LEU A 87 2.77 -10.17 -2.59
N GLN A 88 3.02 -10.73 -3.77
CA GLN A 88 2.64 -10.00 -4.96
C GLN A 88 1.15 -9.76 -5.09
N ASP A 89 0.31 -10.52 -4.39
CA ASP A 89 -1.11 -10.25 -4.47
C ASP A 89 -1.47 -8.94 -3.78
N LEU A 90 -0.56 -8.33 -3.03
CA LEU A 90 -0.83 -7.01 -2.50
C LEU A 90 -0.98 -6.01 -3.63
N LEU A 91 -0.28 -6.26 -4.72
CA LEU A 91 -0.25 -5.31 -5.84
C LEU A 91 -1.29 -5.64 -6.88
N ASP A 92 -1.93 -6.80 -6.79
CA ASP A 92 -2.93 -7.16 -7.74
C ASP A 92 -4.21 -6.54 -7.31
N GLN A 93 -4.84 -5.76 -8.16
CA GLN A 93 -6.03 -5.10 -7.79
C GLN A 93 -7.20 -5.82 -8.28
N PRO A 94 -8.25 -5.81 -7.56
CA PRO A 94 -9.43 -6.51 -7.94
C PRO A 94 -9.85 -6.15 -9.33
N GLY A 95 -9.72 -4.96 -9.71
CA GLY A 95 -10.13 -4.65 -11.02
C GLY A 95 -9.13 -4.96 -12.04
N SER A 96 -7.89 -5.12 -11.64
CA SER A 96 -6.94 -5.31 -12.67
C SER A 96 -6.90 -6.70 -13.11
N GLU A 97 -7.49 -7.50 -12.40
CA GLU A 97 -7.39 -8.79 -12.85
C GLU A 97 -8.31 -8.97 -13.76
N ASP A 98 -8.87 -8.14 -14.04
CA ASP A 98 -9.78 -8.24 -15.01
C ASP A 98 -9.11 -8.84 -16.09
N ARG A 99 -7.99 -9.04 -16.08
CA ARG A 99 -7.46 -9.61 -17.06
C ARG A 99 -8.09 -10.82 -17.15
N PRO A 100 -8.18 -11.29 -18.03
CA PRO A 100 -8.96 -12.40 -18.31
C PRO A 100 -8.72 -13.57 -17.80
#